data_452f629e1a7eae4e328aceb7e0401d85
#
_entry.id   452f629e1a7eae4e328aceb7e0401d85
#
_cell.length_a   1.000
_cell.length_b   1.000
_cell.length_c   1.000
_cell.angle_alpha   90.00
_cell.angle_beta   90.00
_cell.angle_gamma   90.00
#
_symmetry.space_group_name_H-M   'P 1'
#
loop_
_entity.id
_entity.type
_entity.pdbx_description
1 polymer ?
#
loop_
_entity_poly.entity_id
_entity_poly.type
_entity_poly.pdbx_seq_one_letter_code
_entity_poly.pdbx_strand_id
1 'polypeptide(L)'
;MIFPDFSQFSTLAEQGNFVPVYQEWVADLDTPVSAWYKVCAGQPYSFLLESVEGGENIGRYSFLGCDPLWILEARGNKTTQTQRNGSKAVFEGDPFTVLADRLKGFNPVKLPQLPPGIGGLFGFWGYELINWIEPRVPIHAASVEALPDGLWMQVDQLLIFDQVKRKIWAIAYADLREAEVNLEQAYQQACDRVTGLVTKLHLPLSGKDTVLEWTPPQEARDKRRSPLPPLGRGEAGGGFDYSSNVTRDQFCTNVQKAKSYIKAGDIFQVVLSQQLSTKYTGDPFALYRSLRLINPSPYMAYFHFNDWQIIGSSPEVMVKAERGKTGATVATLRPIAGTRPRGKTPQEDAALADDLLNDPKEVAEHIMLVDLGRNDLGRVCKSGTVKVDELMLIERYSHVMHIVSNVVGEMAIENTAWDLLKACFPAGTVSGAPKIRAMEIIYELENCRRGVYSGAYGYYDFEGQLNSAIAIRTMVVHNHTVTVQAGAGLVADSDPEKEYEETLNKARGLLEAIRCLHSD
;
A
#
# COMPACT_ATOMS: atom_id res chain seq x y z
N MET A 1 12.43 4.53 30.40
CA MET A 1 11.57 3.88 31.42
C MET A 1 10.48 3.13 30.67
N ILE A 2 10.22 1.89 31.05
CA ILE A 2 9.17 1.04 30.44
C ILE A 2 7.84 1.31 31.14
N PHE A 3 6.77 1.35 30.40
CA PHE A 3 5.38 1.55 30.84
C PHE A 3 4.49 0.44 30.28
N PRO A 4 3.44 0.05 30.99
CA PRO A 4 3.16 0.32 32.42
C PRO A 4 4.20 -0.34 33.33
N ASP A 5 4.27 0.06 34.62
CA ASP A 5 4.94 -0.74 35.63
C ASP A 5 4.14 -2.03 35.94
N PHE A 6 4.71 -2.97 36.68
CA PHE A 6 4.05 -4.27 36.91
C PHE A 6 2.71 -4.13 37.66
N SER A 7 2.58 -3.19 38.59
CA SER A 7 1.32 -2.97 39.33
C SER A 7 0.23 -2.45 38.39
N GLN A 8 0.56 -1.47 37.56
CA GLN A 8 -0.34 -0.96 36.53
C GLN A 8 -0.68 -2.03 35.49
N PHE A 9 0.33 -2.82 35.07
CA PHE A 9 0.14 -3.93 34.14
C PHE A 9 -0.86 -4.97 34.67
N SER A 10 -0.76 -5.35 35.95
CA SER A 10 -1.66 -6.31 36.56
C SER A 10 -3.12 -5.81 36.54
N THR A 11 -3.33 -4.51 36.78
CA THR A 11 -4.67 -3.90 36.68
C THR A 11 -5.19 -3.87 35.23
N LEU A 12 -4.30 -3.63 34.25
CA LEU A 12 -4.66 -3.64 32.84
C LEU A 12 -4.97 -5.05 32.32
N ALA A 13 -4.32 -6.08 32.86
CA ALA A 13 -4.56 -7.46 32.52
C ALA A 13 -5.99 -7.95 32.87
N GLU A 14 -6.69 -7.27 33.79
CA GLU A 14 -8.11 -7.52 34.09
C GLU A 14 -9.06 -6.99 32.99
N GLN A 15 -8.59 -6.06 32.14
CA GLN A 15 -9.37 -5.43 31.09
C GLN A 15 -9.26 -6.12 29.72
N GLY A 16 -8.24 -6.97 29.55
CA GLY A 16 -8.03 -7.68 28.30
C GLY A 16 -6.88 -8.68 28.39
N ASN A 17 -6.73 -9.46 27.33
CA ASN A 17 -5.75 -10.57 27.30
C ASN A 17 -4.53 -10.28 26.39
N PHE A 18 -4.40 -9.06 25.90
CA PHE A 18 -3.31 -8.63 25.05
C PHE A 18 -2.91 -7.20 25.45
N VAL A 19 -1.89 -7.12 26.32
CA VAL A 19 -1.56 -5.87 27.04
C VAL A 19 -0.30 -5.24 26.46
N PRO A 20 -0.35 -3.99 25.95
CA PRO A 20 0.84 -3.34 25.42
C PRO A 20 1.77 -2.87 26.54
N VAL A 21 3.06 -3.17 26.35
CA VAL A 21 4.18 -2.67 27.15
C VAL A 21 5.05 -1.85 26.21
N TYR A 22 5.48 -0.64 26.63
CA TYR A 22 6.18 0.26 25.73
C TYR A 22 7.22 1.13 26.43
N GLN A 23 8.12 1.66 25.64
CA GLN A 23 9.00 2.76 25.99
C GLN A 23 8.91 3.85 24.94
N GLU A 24 8.85 5.13 25.35
CA GLU A 24 8.91 6.27 24.45
C GLU A 24 10.15 7.13 24.69
N TRP A 25 10.64 7.78 23.63
CA TRP A 25 11.72 8.79 23.71
C TRP A 25 11.70 9.74 22.51
N VAL A 26 12.57 10.74 22.55
CA VAL A 26 12.71 11.72 21.47
C VAL A 26 13.42 11.10 20.26
N ALA A 27 12.85 11.28 19.06
CA ALA A 27 13.37 10.79 17.78
C ALA A 27 14.06 11.92 17.01
N ASP A 28 15.22 12.34 17.46
CA ASP A 28 16.02 13.40 16.80
C ASP A 28 17.26 12.86 16.06
N LEU A 29 17.70 11.64 16.39
CA LEU A 29 18.91 11.02 15.82
C LEU A 29 18.60 9.83 14.91
N ASP A 30 17.42 9.22 15.01
CA ASP A 30 17.02 8.07 14.22
C ASP A 30 15.93 8.43 13.21
N THR A 31 16.04 7.83 12.03
CA THR A 31 15.01 7.87 10.98
C THR A 31 14.36 6.48 10.83
N PRO A 32 13.15 6.37 10.26
CA PRO A 32 12.58 5.06 9.96
C PRO A 32 13.50 4.18 9.10
N VAL A 33 14.26 4.78 8.18
CA VAL A 33 15.24 4.08 7.34
C VAL A 33 16.41 3.55 8.17
N SER A 34 17.01 4.37 9.06
CA SER A 34 18.10 3.93 9.93
C SER A 34 17.64 2.85 10.90
N ALA A 35 16.43 2.98 11.44
CA ALA A 35 15.83 2.01 12.35
C ALA A 35 15.56 0.67 11.64
N TRP A 36 15.14 0.69 10.37
CA TRP A 36 14.95 -0.54 9.61
C TRP A 36 16.25 -1.34 9.48
N TYR A 37 17.36 -0.70 9.13
CA TYR A 37 18.67 -1.38 9.08
C TYR A 37 19.09 -1.96 10.43
N LYS A 38 18.86 -1.24 11.52
CA LYS A 38 19.25 -1.65 12.87
C LYS A 38 18.39 -2.78 13.45
N VAL A 39 17.11 -2.83 13.09
CA VAL A 39 16.13 -3.72 13.73
C VAL A 39 15.65 -4.84 12.82
N CYS A 40 15.44 -4.57 11.53
CA CYS A 40 14.77 -5.47 10.59
C CYS A 40 15.67 -6.08 9.54
N ALA A 41 16.86 -5.50 9.26
CA ALA A 41 17.77 -6.05 8.26
C ALA A 41 18.14 -7.51 8.60
N GLY A 42 18.06 -8.39 7.60
CA GLY A 42 18.32 -9.83 7.77
C GLY A 42 17.17 -10.64 8.39
N GLN A 43 16.06 -10.00 8.76
CA GLN A 43 14.86 -10.71 9.21
C GLN A 43 14.05 -11.21 8.00
N PRO A 44 13.57 -12.47 8.00
CA PRO A 44 12.87 -13.04 6.85
C PRO A 44 11.49 -12.39 6.59
N TYR A 45 10.90 -11.79 7.61
CA TYR A 45 9.62 -11.08 7.53
C TYR A 45 9.73 -9.75 8.24
N SER A 46 9.57 -8.67 7.49
CA SER A 46 9.62 -7.32 8.05
C SER A 46 8.85 -6.33 7.16
N PHE A 47 8.56 -5.15 7.71
CA PHE A 47 7.92 -4.09 6.96
C PHE A 47 8.38 -2.71 7.45
N LEU A 48 8.24 -1.73 6.57
CA LEU A 48 8.29 -0.31 6.86
C LEU A 48 7.16 0.37 6.08
N LEU A 49 6.24 1.01 6.80
CA LEU A 49 5.20 1.87 6.23
C LEU A 49 5.50 3.31 6.64
N GLU A 50 5.60 4.19 5.66
CA GLU A 50 5.84 5.62 5.89
C GLU A 50 4.80 6.45 5.12
N SER A 51 4.49 7.62 5.65
CA SER A 51 3.85 8.66 4.88
C SER A 51 4.84 9.81 4.71
N VAL A 52 5.30 10.06 3.50
CA VAL A 52 6.40 11.01 3.22
C VAL A 52 5.88 12.34 2.69
N GLU A 53 4.73 12.35 2.02
CA GLU A 53 4.04 13.54 1.55
C GLU A 53 2.60 13.57 2.05
N GLY A 54 2.00 14.76 2.21
CA GLY A 54 0.58 14.89 2.53
C GLY A 54 0.23 15.80 3.72
N GLY A 55 1.20 16.55 4.27
CA GLY A 55 0.98 17.49 5.37
C GLY A 55 0.74 16.83 6.73
N GLU A 56 0.37 17.64 7.74
CA GLU A 56 0.28 17.19 9.14
C GLU A 56 -0.76 16.09 9.41
N ASN A 57 -1.76 15.93 8.55
CA ASN A 57 -2.86 14.99 8.75
C ASN A 57 -2.63 13.62 8.10
N ILE A 58 -1.79 13.52 7.07
CA ILE A 58 -1.56 12.29 6.30
C ILE A 58 -0.19 11.68 6.61
N GLY A 59 0.82 12.50 6.85
CA GLY A 59 2.23 12.10 6.97
C GLY A 59 2.76 11.89 8.38
N ARG A 60 1.90 11.64 9.39
CA ARG A 60 2.32 11.74 10.78
C ARG A 60 3.11 10.55 11.31
N TYR A 61 2.65 9.33 11.01
CA TYR A 61 3.23 8.12 11.59
C TYR A 61 3.96 7.27 10.58
N SER A 62 5.09 6.69 11.02
CA SER A 62 5.76 5.59 10.31
C SER A 62 5.77 4.36 11.21
N PHE A 63 5.52 3.19 10.63
CA PHE A 63 5.42 1.91 11.31
C PHE A 63 6.50 0.98 10.81
N LEU A 64 7.19 0.33 11.73
CA LEU A 64 8.28 -0.59 11.43
C LEU A 64 8.17 -1.82 12.31
N GLY A 65 8.24 -3.02 11.74
CA GLY A 65 8.20 -4.27 12.49
C GLY A 65 8.87 -5.42 11.77
N CYS A 66 9.25 -6.42 12.56
CA CYS A 66 9.78 -7.69 12.09
C CYS A 66 9.44 -8.79 13.08
N ASP A 67 9.79 -10.04 12.73
CA ASP A 67 9.57 -11.21 13.59
C ASP A 67 8.10 -11.34 14.03
N PRO A 68 7.15 -11.50 13.07
CA PRO A 68 5.72 -11.59 13.39
C PRO A 68 5.40 -12.81 14.26
N LEU A 69 4.33 -12.72 15.06
CA LEU A 69 3.81 -13.83 15.85
C LEU A 69 3.40 -15.00 14.93
N TRP A 70 2.78 -14.67 13.82
CA TRP A 70 2.50 -15.59 12.72
C TRP A 70 2.34 -14.83 11.41
N ILE A 71 2.46 -15.55 10.30
CA ILE A 71 2.11 -15.10 8.96
C ILE A 71 0.96 -15.92 8.42
N LEU A 72 0.13 -15.30 7.57
CA LEU A 72 -0.94 -15.96 6.86
C LEU A 72 -0.78 -15.72 5.37
N GLU A 73 -0.59 -16.78 4.60
CA GLU A 73 -0.37 -16.75 3.16
C GLU A 73 -1.55 -17.41 2.44
N ALA A 74 -2.21 -16.67 1.55
CA ALA A 74 -3.33 -17.16 0.73
C ALA A 74 -2.87 -17.47 -0.69
N ARG A 75 -3.21 -18.68 -1.20
CA ARG A 75 -2.98 -19.13 -2.57
C ARG A 75 -4.21 -19.88 -3.08
N GLY A 76 -4.98 -19.28 -3.98
CA GLY A 76 -6.25 -19.84 -4.43
C GLY A 76 -7.18 -20.13 -3.26
N ASN A 77 -7.60 -21.38 -3.10
CA ASN A 77 -8.50 -21.80 -2.01
C ASN A 77 -7.80 -22.29 -0.74
N LYS A 78 -6.47 -22.18 -0.68
CA LYS A 78 -5.66 -22.59 0.47
C LYS A 78 -5.04 -21.40 1.17
N THR A 79 -5.16 -21.37 2.49
CA THR A 79 -4.54 -20.38 3.35
C THR A 79 -3.63 -21.09 4.35
N THR A 80 -2.35 -20.75 4.35
CA THR A 80 -1.36 -21.34 5.26
C THR A 80 -1.01 -20.33 6.33
N GLN A 81 -1.21 -20.70 7.59
CA GLN A 81 -0.69 -19.96 8.74
C GLN A 81 0.63 -20.60 9.18
N THR A 82 1.68 -19.79 9.28
CA THR A 82 2.98 -20.20 9.84
C THR A 82 3.25 -19.40 11.10
N GLN A 83 3.41 -20.11 12.23
CA GLN A 83 3.73 -19.51 13.52
C GLN A 83 5.21 -19.09 13.59
N ARG A 84 5.57 -18.20 14.51
CA ARG A 84 6.97 -17.78 14.79
C ARG A 84 7.89 -18.98 15.07
N ASN A 85 7.40 -20.03 15.70
CA ASN A 85 8.15 -21.26 15.96
C ASN A 85 8.28 -22.20 14.74
N GLY A 86 7.77 -21.78 13.57
CA GLY A 86 7.81 -22.55 12.32
C GLY A 86 6.69 -23.58 12.13
N SER A 87 5.81 -23.79 13.12
CA SER A 87 4.66 -24.69 12.95
C SER A 87 3.67 -24.13 11.94
N LYS A 88 3.06 -25.02 11.13
CA LYS A 88 2.16 -24.64 10.05
C LYS A 88 0.78 -25.28 10.22
N ALA A 89 -0.25 -24.51 9.88
CA ALA A 89 -1.62 -24.98 9.73
C ALA A 89 -2.16 -24.53 8.36
N VAL A 90 -2.91 -25.41 7.70
CA VAL A 90 -3.51 -25.12 6.37
C VAL A 90 -5.02 -25.13 6.53
N PHE A 91 -5.65 -24.12 5.96
CA PHE A 91 -7.10 -23.91 5.94
C PHE A 91 -7.57 -23.82 4.49
N GLU A 92 -8.77 -24.31 4.23
CA GLU A 92 -9.42 -24.19 2.93
C GLU A 92 -10.60 -23.21 3.03
N GLY A 93 -10.89 -22.51 1.93
CA GLY A 93 -12.01 -21.58 1.83
C GLY A 93 -11.60 -20.12 1.76
N ASP A 94 -12.55 -19.24 2.05
CA ASP A 94 -12.38 -17.78 1.96
C ASP A 94 -11.27 -17.28 2.90
N PRO A 95 -10.18 -16.72 2.36
CA PRO A 95 -9.04 -16.25 3.16
C PRO A 95 -9.40 -15.11 4.11
N PHE A 96 -10.42 -14.30 3.79
CA PHE A 96 -10.91 -13.26 4.71
C PHE A 96 -11.56 -13.86 5.96
N THR A 97 -12.33 -14.93 5.77
CA THR A 97 -12.94 -15.67 6.89
C THR A 97 -11.86 -16.31 7.75
N VAL A 98 -10.88 -16.98 7.14
CA VAL A 98 -9.74 -17.58 7.85
C VAL A 98 -9.00 -16.51 8.67
N LEU A 99 -8.71 -15.35 8.05
CA LEU A 99 -8.00 -14.26 8.74
C LEU A 99 -8.81 -13.71 9.93
N ALA A 100 -10.12 -13.46 9.73
CA ALA A 100 -11.00 -12.99 10.79
C ALA A 100 -11.07 -13.97 11.96
N ASP A 101 -11.11 -15.29 11.69
CA ASP A 101 -11.11 -16.34 12.71
C ASP A 101 -9.81 -16.37 13.52
N ARG A 102 -8.65 -16.07 12.88
CA ARG A 102 -7.35 -16.00 13.58
C ARG A 102 -7.24 -14.81 14.52
N LEU A 103 -8.03 -13.77 14.30
CA LEU A 103 -8.09 -12.59 15.18
C LEU A 103 -9.10 -12.75 16.33
N LYS A 104 -9.99 -13.72 16.26
CA LYS A 104 -10.88 -14.05 17.38
C LYS A 104 -10.06 -14.46 18.60
N GLY A 105 -10.44 -13.95 19.75
CA GLY A 105 -9.75 -14.22 21.00
C GLY A 105 -8.67 -13.21 21.39
N PHE A 106 -8.29 -12.28 20.51
CA PHE A 106 -7.51 -11.11 20.91
C PHE A 106 -8.45 -10.07 21.51
N ASN A 107 -8.22 -9.69 22.75
CA ASN A 107 -8.88 -8.57 23.43
C ASN A 107 -7.81 -7.59 23.90
N PRO A 108 -7.34 -6.70 23.02
CA PRO A 108 -6.24 -5.79 23.33
C PRO A 108 -6.67 -4.70 24.32
N VAL A 109 -5.82 -4.44 25.28
CA VAL A 109 -6.00 -3.32 26.21
C VAL A 109 -5.60 -2.02 25.51
N LYS A 110 -6.48 -1.01 25.61
CA LYS A 110 -6.27 0.32 25.02
C LYS A 110 -5.56 1.24 25.99
N LEU A 111 -4.51 1.89 25.49
CA LEU A 111 -3.80 2.93 26.23
C LEU A 111 -3.95 4.26 25.45
N PRO A 112 -4.73 5.24 25.98
CA PRO A 112 -5.05 6.47 25.25
C PRO A 112 -3.84 7.33 24.86
N GLN A 113 -2.71 7.14 25.51
CA GLN A 113 -1.45 7.85 25.22
C GLN A 113 -0.68 7.27 24.03
N LEU A 114 -1.01 6.07 23.59
CA LEU A 114 -0.38 5.45 22.42
C LEU A 114 -1.04 5.89 21.11
N PRO A 115 -0.29 5.93 19.99
CA PRO A 115 -0.84 6.23 18.68
C PRO A 115 -1.76 5.10 18.18
N PRO A 116 -2.55 5.31 17.12
CA PRO A 116 -3.27 4.22 16.45
C PRO A 116 -2.29 3.23 15.79
N GLY A 117 -2.77 2.02 15.48
CA GLY A 117 -1.98 1.03 14.74
C GLY A 117 -0.84 0.40 15.53
N ILE A 118 -0.94 0.33 16.86
CA ILE A 118 0.12 -0.16 17.76
C ILE A 118 0.37 -1.67 17.68
N GLY A 119 -0.28 -2.38 16.75
CA GLY A 119 -0.14 -3.81 16.47
C GLY A 119 -1.30 -4.29 15.62
N GLY A 120 -1.27 -5.55 15.23
CA GLY A 120 -2.28 -6.13 14.36
C GLY A 120 -1.68 -6.79 13.13
N LEU A 121 -2.32 -6.63 12.00
CA LEU A 121 -1.94 -7.22 10.72
C LEU A 121 -1.30 -6.18 9.82
N PHE A 122 -0.17 -6.53 9.22
CA PHE A 122 0.53 -5.74 8.21
C PHE A 122 0.77 -6.61 6.98
N GLY A 123 0.38 -6.16 5.80
CA GLY A 123 0.49 -6.99 4.61
C GLY A 123 -0.25 -6.47 3.39
N PHE A 124 -0.62 -7.39 2.51
CA PHE A 124 -1.29 -7.05 1.26
C PHE A 124 -2.31 -8.10 0.85
N TRP A 125 -3.24 -7.66 0.00
CA TRP A 125 -4.12 -8.48 -0.81
C TRP A 125 -3.88 -8.19 -2.30
N GLY A 126 -3.63 -9.22 -3.10
CA GLY A 126 -3.46 -9.11 -4.54
C GLY A 126 -4.79 -9.02 -5.29
N TYR A 127 -4.72 -8.63 -6.57
CA TYR A 127 -5.90 -8.45 -7.42
C TYR A 127 -6.76 -9.71 -7.55
N GLU A 128 -6.15 -10.88 -7.62
CA GLU A 128 -6.86 -12.15 -7.83
C GLU A 128 -7.76 -12.54 -6.67
N LEU A 129 -7.66 -11.88 -5.53
CA LEU A 129 -8.62 -12.03 -4.44
C LEU A 129 -10.05 -11.64 -4.82
N ILE A 130 -10.22 -10.91 -5.94
CA ILE A 130 -11.55 -10.59 -6.49
C ILE A 130 -12.39 -11.84 -6.72
N ASN A 131 -11.77 -12.99 -7.03
CA ASN A 131 -12.51 -14.24 -7.25
C ASN A 131 -13.24 -14.75 -5.99
N TRP A 132 -12.80 -14.37 -4.79
CA TRP A 132 -13.50 -14.63 -3.52
C TRP A 132 -14.61 -13.62 -3.23
N ILE A 133 -14.49 -12.41 -3.76
CA ILE A 133 -15.46 -11.32 -3.58
C ILE A 133 -16.58 -11.44 -4.64
N GLU A 134 -16.18 -11.70 -5.88
CA GLU A 134 -17.06 -11.80 -7.05
C GLU A 134 -16.65 -13.00 -7.91
N PRO A 135 -17.13 -14.21 -7.59
CA PRO A 135 -16.68 -15.46 -8.24
C PRO A 135 -16.92 -15.54 -9.74
N ARG A 136 -17.78 -14.70 -10.30
CA ARG A 136 -18.03 -14.63 -11.75
C ARG A 136 -16.91 -13.93 -12.52
N VAL A 137 -16.05 -13.16 -11.84
CA VAL A 137 -14.89 -12.54 -12.48
C VAL A 137 -13.83 -13.61 -12.67
N PRO A 138 -13.45 -13.93 -13.92
CA PRO A 138 -12.43 -14.94 -14.17
C PRO A 138 -11.05 -14.41 -13.79
N ILE A 139 -10.15 -15.32 -13.40
CA ILE A 139 -8.74 -15.04 -13.13
C ILE A 139 -7.85 -16.00 -13.92
N HIS A 140 -6.67 -15.53 -14.31
CA HIS A 140 -5.68 -16.38 -14.96
C HIS A 140 -5.12 -17.42 -13.98
N ALA A 141 -4.85 -18.62 -14.50
CA ALA A 141 -4.25 -19.68 -13.71
C ALA A 141 -2.88 -19.24 -13.12
N ALA A 142 -2.63 -19.62 -11.88
CA ALA A 142 -1.34 -19.37 -11.26
C ALA A 142 -0.29 -20.34 -11.81
N SER A 143 0.90 -19.84 -12.12
CA SER A 143 2.07 -20.69 -12.34
C SER A 143 2.58 -21.28 -11.01
N VAL A 144 3.45 -22.28 -11.08
CA VAL A 144 4.06 -22.89 -9.89
C VAL A 144 4.89 -21.86 -9.09
N GLU A 145 5.46 -20.89 -9.78
CA GLU A 145 6.28 -19.82 -9.20
C GLU A 145 5.49 -18.54 -8.86
N ALA A 146 4.15 -18.57 -9.02
CA ALA A 146 3.33 -17.41 -8.73
C ALA A 146 3.44 -17.00 -7.26
N LEU A 147 3.52 -15.70 -7.01
CA LEU A 147 3.44 -15.14 -5.66
C LEU A 147 2.08 -15.40 -5.04
N PRO A 148 1.94 -15.35 -3.71
CA PRO A 148 0.66 -15.53 -3.04
C PRO A 148 -0.36 -14.46 -3.45
N ASP A 149 -1.65 -14.81 -3.38
CA ASP A 149 -2.75 -13.87 -3.62
C ASP A 149 -2.92 -12.88 -2.46
N GLY A 150 -2.34 -13.17 -1.31
CA GLY A 150 -2.26 -12.28 -0.17
C GLY A 150 -1.32 -12.81 0.89
N LEU A 151 -0.67 -11.91 1.62
CA LEU A 151 0.16 -12.25 2.77
C LEU A 151 0.02 -11.19 3.85
N TRP A 152 -0.28 -11.66 5.06
CA TRP A 152 -0.43 -10.82 6.24
C TRP A 152 0.43 -11.32 7.39
N MET A 153 1.14 -10.41 8.03
CA MET A 153 1.96 -10.61 9.21
C MET A 153 1.20 -10.12 10.44
N GLN A 154 0.96 -10.97 11.42
CA GLN A 154 0.43 -10.55 12.70
C GLN A 154 1.58 -10.12 13.60
N VAL A 155 1.58 -8.85 13.97
CA VAL A 155 2.67 -8.17 14.63
C VAL A 155 2.30 -7.85 16.07
N ASP A 156 3.11 -8.34 17.00
CA ASP A 156 2.98 -8.13 18.44
C ASP A 156 4.12 -7.30 19.04
N GLN A 157 5.04 -6.83 18.18
CA GLN A 157 6.11 -5.89 18.54
C GLN A 157 6.48 -5.00 17.36
N LEU A 158 6.63 -3.69 17.57
CA LEU A 158 6.94 -2.74 16.51
C LEU A 158 7.52 -1.44 17.06
N LEU A 159 8.08 -0.65 16.14
CA LEU A 159 8.45 0.74 16.36
C LEU A 159 7.47 1.65 15.65
N ILE A 160 7.07 2.74 16.29
CA ILE A 160 6.27 3.80 15.68
C ILE A 160 7.00 5.12 15.81
N PHE A 161 7.13 5.84 14.71
CA PHE A 161 7.67 7.19 14.65
C PHE A 161 6.52 8.19 14.51
N ASP A 162 6.45 9.18 15.37
CA ASP A 162 5.61 10.38 15.21
C ASP A 162 6.49 11.49 14.63
N GLN A 163 6.35 11.73 13.34
CA GLN A 163 7.14 12.73 12.61
C GLN A 163 6.82 14.16 13.05
N VAL A 164 5.61 14.41 13.56
CA VAL A 164 5.17 15.73 14.05
C VAL A 164 5.68 15.99 15.44
N LYS A 165 5.50 15.04 16.37
CA LYS A 165 5.93 15.21 17.78
C LYS A 165 7.39 14.79 18.00
N ARG A 166 8.09 14.30 16.99
CA ARG A 166 9.47 13.83 17.08
C ARG A 166 9.66 12.80 18.20
N LYS A 167 8.79 11.77 18.21
CA LYS A 167 8.81 10.69 19.19
C LYS A 167 8.93 9.34 18.52
N ILE A 168 9.56 8.40 19.23
CA ILE A 168 9.54 6.98 18.90
C ILE A 168 8.90 6.22 20.07
N TRP A 169 8.06 5.24 19.74
CA TRP A 169 7.61 4.20 20.66
C TRP A 169 8.17 2.86 20.23
N ALA A 170 8.81 2.14 21.17
CA ALA A 170 9.04 0.70 21.05
C ALA A 170 7.94 0.01 21.84
N ILE A 171 7.16 -0.83 21.17
CA ILE A 171 5.97 -1.46 21.75
C ILE A 171 6.10 -2.97 21.60
N ALA A 172 5.73 -3.72 22.64
CA ALA A 172 5.54 -5.16 22.60
C ALA A 172 4.32 -5.55 23.43
N TYR A 173 3.56 -6.55 22.98
CA TYR A 173 2.40 -7.02 23.70
C TYR A 173 2.73 -8.20 24.60
N ALA A 174 2.26 -8.18 25.85
CA ALA A 174 2.16 -9.37 26.67
C ALA A 174 0.91 -10.14 26.27
N ASP A 175 1.09 -11.39 25.84
CA ASP A 175 0.02 -12.29 25.41
C ASP A 175 -0.46 -13.13 26.59
N LEU A 176 -1.70 -12.92 27.04
CA LEU A 176 -2.31 -13.56 28.19
C LEU A 176 -3.44 -14.54 27.79
N ARG A 177 -3.44 -15.02 26.55
CA ARG A 177 -4.53 -15.85 26.01
C ARG A 177 -4.47 -17.31 26.45
N GLU A 178 -3.34 -17.78 26.95
CA GLU A 178 -3.22 -19.13 27.50
C GLU A 178 -3.89 -19.23 28.89
N ALA A 179 -4.47 -20.39 29.21
CA ALA A 179 -5.33 -20.55 30.37
C ALA A 179 -4.62 -20.41 31.75
N GLU A 180 -3.30 -20.59 31.80
CA GLU A 180 -2.50 -20.54 33.05
C GLU A 180 -1.25 -19.67 32.86
N VAL A 181 -1.44 -18.43 32.33
CA VAL A 181 -0.33 -17.51 32.13
C VAL A 181 0.15 -16.93 33.46
N ASN A 182 1.44 -17.05 33.72
CA ASN A 182 2.07 -16.28 34.78
C ASN A 182 2.22 -14.80 34.33
N LEU A 183 1.47 -13.93 34.98
CA LEU A 183 1.43 -12.50 34.65
C LEU A 183 2.81 -11.82 34.71
N GLU A 184 3.62 -12.17 35.74
CA GLU A 184 4.95 -11.60 35.92
C GLU A 184 5.89 -12.04 34.80
N GLN A 185 5.82 -13.31 34.40
CA GLN A 185 6.60 -13.84 33.29
C GLN A 185 6.20 -13.22 31.95
N ALA A 186 4.89 -13.09 31.67
CA ALA A 186 4.39 -12.47 30.45
C ALA A 186 4.79 -10.98 30.36
N TYR A 187 4.70 -10.27 31.47
CA TYR A 187 5.16 -8.88 31.57
C TYR A 187 6.66 -8.76 31.31
N GLN A 188 7.48 -9.61 31.98
CA GLN A 188 8.93 -9.58 31.79
C GLN A 188 9.34 -9.88 30.36
N GLN A 189 8.70 -10.87 29.71
CA GLN A 189 8.95 -11.17 28.29
C GLN A 189 8.61 -9.99 27.36
N ALA A 190 7.54 -9.24 27.64
CA ALA A 190 7.22 -8.03 26.89
C ALA A 190 8.24 -6.92 27.14
N CYS A 191 8.68 -6.73 28.39
CA CYS A 191 9.76 -5.78 28.74
C CYS A 191 11.08 -6.12 28.05
N ASP A 192 11.44 -7.39 27.99
CA ASP A 192 12.67 -7.86 27.33
C ASP A 192 12.63 -7.59 25.82
N ARG A 193 11.47 -7.77 25.18
CA ARG A 193 11.26 -7.44 23.76
C ARG A 193 11.36 -5.94 23.49
N VAL A 194 10.74 -5.10 24.32
CA VAL A 194 10.88 -3.64 24.24
C VAL A 194 12.34 -3.21 24.41
N THR A 195 13.02 -3.77 25.43
CA THR A 195 14.44 -3.51 25.69
C THR A 195 15.31 -3.94 24.51
N GLY A 196 15.00 -5.10 23.91
CA GLY A 196 15.67 -5.61 22.71
C GLY A 196 15.56 -4.67 21.52
N LEU A 197 14.36 -4.12 21.25
CA LEU A 197 14.15 -3.12 20.18
C LEU A 197 14.96 -1.85 20.45
N VAL A 198 14.92 -1.32 21.67
CA VAL A 198 15.67 -0.12 22.08
C VAL A 198 17.17 -0.36 21.98
N THR A 199 17.65 -1.51 22.43
CA THR A 199 19.08 -1.86 22.34
C THR A 199 19.57 -1.91 20.90
N LYS A 200 18.81 -2.52 20.00
CA LYS A 200 19.13 -2.58 18.56
C LYS A 200 19.22 -1.18 17.96
N LEU A 201 18.32 -0.26 18.33
CA LEU A 201 18.36 1.13 17.84
C LEU A 201 19.61 1.90 18.27
N HIS A 202 20.17 1.59 19.45
CA HIS A 202 21.41 2.20 19.91
C HIS A 202 22.68 1.63 19.25
N LEU A 203 22.57 0.54 18.48
CA LEU A 203 23.73 0.02 17.75
C LEU A 203 24.12 0.98 16.62
N PRO A 204 25.43 1.11 16.32
CA PRO A 204 25.87 1.87 15.16
C PRO A 204 25.43 1.19 13.88
N LEU A 205 25.13 1.97 12.84
CA LEU A 205 24.97 1.44 11.50
C LEU A 205 26.31 0.93 10.96
N SER A 206 26.30 -0.17 10.18
CA SER A 206 27.49 -0.60 9.47
C SER A 206 27.84 0.39 8.36
N GLY A 207 29.14 0.50 7.98
CA GLY A 207 29.56 1.43 6.95
C GLY A 207 28.88 1.19 5.59
N LYS A 208 28.51 -0.06 5.28
CA LYS A 208 27.78 -0.42 4.04
C LYS A 208 26.34 0.07 4.04
N ASP A 209 25.70 0.18 5.20
CA ASP A 209 24.29 0.58 5.32
C ASP A 209 24.10 2.10 5.30
N THR A 210 25.19 2.86 5.55
CA THR A 210 25.14 4.32 5.67
C THR A 210 25.11 5.03 4.32
N VAL A 211 25.74 4.48 3.31
CA VAL A 211 25.88 5.11 1.99
C VAL A 211 24.96 4.40 0.98
N LEU A 212 24.08 5.16 0.36
CA LEU A 212 23.36 4.71 -0.83
C LEU A 212 24.23 5.08 -2.04
N GLU A 213 24.77 4.07 -2.71
CA GLU A 213 25.40 4.26 -4.03
C GLU A 213 24.29 4.63 -5.02
N TRP A 214 24.13 5.91 -5.25
CA TRP A 214 23.00 6.44 -6.00
C TRP A 214 23.46 7.55 -6.95
N THR A 215 23.16 7.37 -8.22
CA THR A 215 23.42 8.38 -9.25
C THR A 215 22.14 9.16 -9.50
N PRO A 216 22.13 10.49 -9.25
CA PRO A 216 20.92 11.28 -9.46
C PRO A 216 20.50 11.27 -10.94
N PRO A 217 19.19 11.37 -11.21
CA PRO A 217 18.68 11.49 -12.57
C PRO A 217 19.42 12.59 -13.36
N GLN A 218 19.71 12.35 -14.61
CA GLN A 218 20.46 13.31 -15.44
C GLN A 218 19.80 14.69 -15.52
N GLU A 219 18.48 14.76 -15.35
CA GLU A 219 17.72 16.02 -15.31
C GLU A 219 18.04 16.89 -14.07
N ALA A 220 18.47 16.30 -12.98
CA ALA A 220 18.94 17.06 -11.82
C ALA A 220 20.24 17.82 -12.09
N ARG A 221 21.04 17.36 -13.04
CA ARG A 221 22.32 17.99 -13.42
C ARG A 221 22.18 19.08 -14.48
N ASP A 222 21.11 19.08 -15.27
CA ASP A 222 20.91 20.04 -16.36
C ASP A 222 19.54 20.69 -16.31
N LYS A 223 19.43 21.78 -15.57
CA LYS A 223 18.20 22.61 -15.46
C LYS A 223 17.71 23.21 -16.78
N ARG A 224 18.32 22.88 -17.92
CA ARG A 224 18.05 23.46 -19.25
C ARG A 224 17.60 22.45 -20.30
N ARG A 225 17.36 21.19 -20.01
CA ARG A 225 16.96 20.20 -21.02
C ARG A 225 15.53 19.71 -20.85
N SER A 226 14.89 19.58 -22.02
CA SER A 226 13.55 19.05 -22.29
C SER A 226 13.27 17.66 -21.69
N PRO A 227 11.98 17.22 -21.68
CA PRO A 227 11.57 15.98 -21.04
C PRO A 227 12.39 14.78 -21.47
N LEU A 228 12.54 13.82 -20.55
CA LEU A 228 13.28 12.56 -20.74
C LEU A 228 13.06 11.99 -22.15
N PRO A 229 14.11 11.53 -22.82
CA PRO A 229 13.94 10.86 -24.11
C PRO A 229 12.93 9.73 -23.97
N PRO A 230 12.10 9.48 -24.99
CA PRO A 230 11.18 8.36 -24.98
C PRO A 230 11.96 7.10 -24.58
N LEU A 231 11.40 6.30 -23.66
CA LEU A 231 11.94 4.99 -23.29
C LEU A 231 11.97 4.15 -24.57
N GLY A 232 13.08 4.24 -25.31
CA GLY A 232 13.26 3.58 -26.59
C GLY A 232 13.69 2.15 -26.41
N ARG A 233 13.28 1.30 -27.35
CA ARG A 233 13.77 -0.07 -27.53
C ARG A 233 15.30 -0.09 -27.52
N GLY A 234 15.85 -1.16 -26.88
CA GLY A 234 17.27 -1.42 -26.84
C GLY A 234 17.98 -1.22 -28.18
N GLU A 235 18.69 -0.13 -28.29
CA GLU A 235 19.80 0.03 -29.20
C GLU A 235 21.04 0.34 -28.37
N ALA A 236 22.13 -0.33 -28.69
CA ALA A 236 23.41 -0.31 -28.01
C ALA A 236 23.94 1.13 -27.79
N GLY A 237 23.70 1.65 -26.60
CA GLY A 237 24.12 2.98 -26.19
C GLY A 237 23.69 3.27 -24.76
N GLY A 238 24.26 2.58 -23.73
CA GLY A 238 24.16 2.93 -22.31
C GLY A 238 22.75 3.02 -21.74
N GLY A 239 21.80 2.22 -22.21
CA GLY A 239 20.40 2.25 -21.80
C GLY A 239 20.07 1.14 -20.81
N PHE A 240 19.33 1.47 -19.77
CA PHE A 240 18.74 0.54 -18.83
C PHE A 240 17.73 -0.38 -19.54
N ASP A 241 18.00 -1.70 -19.52
CA ASP A 241 17.21 -2.71 -20.21
C ASP A 241 16.01 -3.16 -19.38
N TYR A 242 14.81 -3.10 -19.96
CA TYR A 242 13.60 -3.71 -19.43
C TYR A 242 12.80 -4.39 -20.55
N SER A 243 11.99 -5.39 -20.20
CA SER A 243 11.08 -6.07 -21.12
C SER A 243 9.63 -5.84 -20.71
N SER A 244 8.73 -5.79 -21.68
CA SER A 244 7.28 -5.77 -21.44
C SER A 244 6.67 -7.14 -21.77
N ASN A 245 5.62 -7.52 -21.02
CA ASN A 245 4.82 -8.73 -21.29
C ASN A 245 3.94 -8.60 -22.54
N VAL A 246 3.83 -7.40 -23.11
CA VAL A 246 3.02 -7.11 -24.30
C VAL A 246 3.77 -6.15 -25.21
N THR A 247 3.68 -6.36 -26.53
CA THR A 247 4.24 -5.42 -27.51
C THR A 247 3.37 -4.17 -27.63
N ARG A 248 3.95 -3.06 -28.11
CA ARG A 248 3.19 -1.82 -28.38
C ARG A 248 1.98 -2.08 -29.28
N ASP A 249 2.18 -2.80 -30.39
CA ASP A 249 1.13 -3.10 -31.36
C ASP A 249 0.00 -3.95 -30.74
N GLN A 250 0.35 -4.91 -29.88
CA GLN A 250 -0.62 -5.71 -29.15
C GLN A 250 -1.40 -4.87 -28.13
N PHE A 251 -0.71 -3.98 -27.38
CA PHE A 251 -1.38 -3.07 -26.43
C PHE A 251 -2.35 -2.15 -27.16
N CYS A 252 -1.91 -1.51 -28.26
CA CYS A 252 -2.77 -0.66 -29.08
C CYS A 252 -3.98 -1.42 -29.67
N THR A 253 -3.78 -2.68 -30.07
CA THR A 253 -4.88 -3.56 -30.50
C THR A 253 -5.87 -3.82 -29.37
N ASN A 254 -5.38 -4.07 -28.15
CA ASN A 254 -6.23 -4.28 -26.99
C ASN A 254 -7.01 -3.01 -26.61
N VAL A 255 -6.41 -1.83 -26.74
CA VAL A 255 -7.11 -0.53 -26.58
C VAL A 255 -8.26 -0.40 -27.60
N GLN A 256 -8.04 -0.77 -28.88
CA GLN A 256 -9.10 -0.72 -29.89
C GLN A 256 -10.25 -1.70 -29.55
N LYS A 257 -9.95 -2.89 -29.06
CA LYS A 257 -10.96 -3.85 -28.57
C LYS A 257 -11.74 -3.30 -27.38
N ALA A 258 -11.06 -2.70 -26.40
CA ALA A 258 -11.70 -2.04 -25.26
C ALA A 258 -12.66 -0.93 -25.72
N LYS A 259 -12.24 -0.10 -26.67
CA LYS A 259 -13.12 0.92 -27.29
C LYS A 259 -14.34 0.33 -27.99
N SER A 260 -14.25 -0.88 -28.54
CA SER A 260 -15.42 -1.53 -29.14
C SER A 260 -16.45 -1.94 -28.08
N TYR A 261 -16.02 -2.40 -26.88
CA TYR A 261 -16.92 -2.66 -25.75
C TYR A 261 -17.58 -1.37 -25.23
N ILE A 262 -16.83 -0.27 -25.16
CA ILE A 262 -17.38 1.04 -24.76
C ILE A 262 -18.45 1.50 -25.77
N LYS A 263 -18.18 1.38 -27.08
CA LYS A 263 -19.14 1.72 -28.14
C LYS A 263 -20.38 0.82 -28.14
N ALA A 264 -20.24 -0.45 -27.74
CA ALA A 264 -21.35 -1.39 -27.59
C ALA A 264 -22.21 -1.09 -26.36
N GLY A 265 -21.75 -0.24 -25.45
CA GLY A 265 -22.46 0.11 -24.21
C GLY A 265 -22.23 -0.88 -23.06
N ASP A 266 -21.22 -1.76 -23.17
CA ASP A 266 -20.88 -2.73 -22.11
C ASP A 266 -20.30 -2.03 -20.88
N ILE A 267 -19.46 -1.01 -21.11
CA ILE A 267 -18.73 -0.25 -20.09
C ILE A 267 -18.60 1.23 -20.49
N PHE A 268 -18.34 2.09 -19.51
CA PHE A 268 -17.96 3.49 -19.74
C PHE A 268 -16.44 3.68 -19.77
N GLN A 269 -15.75 2.91 -18.92
CA GLN A 269 -14.29 2.98 -18.73
C GLN A 269 -13.74 1.60 -18.37
N VAL A 270 -12.52 1.30 -18.82
CA VAL A 270 -11.72 0.16 -18.37
C VAL A 270 -10.26 0.54 -18.26
N VAL A 271 -9.56 0.01 -17.26
CA VAL A 271 -8.12 0.23 -17.07
C VAL A 271 -7.35 -0.97 -17.59
N LEU A 272 -6.60 -0.81 -18.69
CA LEU A 272 -5.68 -1.83 -19.18
C LEU A 272 -4.25 -1.53 -18.76
N SER A 273 -3.51 -2.58 -18.42
CA SER A 273 -2.14 -2.48 -17.93
C SER A 273 -1.15 -3.28 -18.73
N GLN A 274 0.13 -2.95 -18.58
CA GLN A 274 1.26 -3.75 -19.00
C GLN A 274 2.24 -3.94 -17.85
N GLN A 275 2.97 -5.05 -17.89
CA GLN A 275 3.97 -5.43 -16.90
C GLN A 275 5.36 -5.27 -17.50
N LEU A 276 6.20 -4.50 -16.83
CA LEU A 276 7.59 -4.24 -17.20
C LEU A 276 8.51 -4.96 -16.21
N SER A 277 9.55 -5.63 -16.72
CA SER A 277 10.47 -6.39 -15.89
C SER A 277 11.93 -6.10 -16.25
N THR A 278 12.78 -6.02 -15.23
CA THR A 278 14.23 -5.85 -15.38
C THR A 278 15.00 -6.68 -14.35
N LYS A 279 16.26 -6.98 -14.62
CA LYS A 279 17.14 -7.68 -13.66
C LYS A 279 17.69 -6.71 -12.64
N TYR A 280 17.75 -7.16 -11.38
CA TYR A 280 18.34 -6.42 -10.28
C TYR A 280 18.94 -7.39 -9.26
N THR A 281 20.21 -7.27 -8.98
CA THR A 281 20.97 -8.13 -8.05
C THR A 281 21.40 -7.40 -6.78
N GLY A 282 21.08 -6.11 -6.67
CA GLY A 282 21.40 -5.29 -5.49
C GLY A 282 20.46 -5.53 -4.31
N ASP A 283 20.66 -4.75 -3.25
CA ASP A 283 19.79 -4.78 -2.06
C ASP A 283 18.39 -4.22 -2.39
N PRO A 284 17.30 -4.99 -2.21
CA PRO A 284 15.94 -4.48 -2.43
C PRO A 284 15.57 -3.28 -1.56
N PHE A 285 16.16 -3.14 -0.38
CA PHE A 285 15.89 -1.95 0.45
C PHE A 285 16.55 -0.68 -0.12
N ALA A 286 17.63 -0.81 -0.88
CA ALA A 286 18.19 0.30 -1.64
C ALA A 286 17.20 0.83 -2.69
N LEU A 287 16.42 -0.05 -3.35
CA LEU A 287 15.33 0.34 -4.26
C LEU A 287 14.27 1.18 -3.53
N TYR A 288 13.87 0.77 -2.32
CA TYR A 288 12.96 1.56 -1.50
C TYR A 288 13.51 2.97 -1.20
N ARG A 289 14.80 3.04 -0.81
CA ARG A 289 15.46 4.32 -0.53
C ARG A 289 15.54 5.20 -1.78
N SER A 290 15.87 4.63 -2.93
CA SER A 290 15.90 5.35 -4.21
C SER A 290 14.51 5.86 -4.61
N LEU A 291 13.49 5.00 -4.51
CA LEU A 291 12.11 5.36 -4.83
C LEU A 291 11.59 6.49 -3.92
N ARG A 292 11.93 6.44 -2.64
CA ARG A 292 11.57 7.46 -1.65
C ARG A 292 12.17 8.85 -1.98
N LEU A 293 13.31 8.89 -2.67
CA LEU A 293 13.94 10.14 -3.13
C LEU A 293 13.33 10.66 -4.44
N ILE A 294 12.95 9.76 -5.35
CA ILE A 294 12.48 10.12 -6.70
C ILE A 294 10.98 10.40 -6.72
N ASN A 295 10.21 9.57 -6.04
CA ASN A 295 8.75 9.62 -6.07
C ASN A 295 8.17 9.40 -4.65
N PRO A 296 8.39 10.33 -3.71
CA PRO A 296 7.77 10.25 -2.39
C PRO A 296 6.24 10.29 -2.53
N SER A 297 5.53 9.63 -1.63
CA SER A 297 4.07 9.58 -1.65
C SER A 297 3.47 9.42 -0.24
N PRO A 298 2.15 9.65 -0.08
CA PRO A 298 1.47 9.45 1.20
C PRO A 298 1.50 8.01 1.73
N TYR A 299 1.65 7.02 0.84
CA TYR A 299 1.64 5.60 1.21
C TYR A 299 2.90 4.90 0.67
N MET A 300 4.04 5.20 1.31
CA MET A 300 5.28 4.47 1.05
C MET A 300 5.25 3.15 1.81
N ALA A 301 5.63 2.06 1.15
CA ALA A 301 5.69 0.73 1.75
C ALA A 301 6.92 -0.04 1.31
N TYR A 302 7.54 -0.71 2.26
CA TYR A 302 8.49 -1.77 2.04
C TYR A 302 8.02 -2.99 2.83
N PHE A 303 7.74 -4.09 2.14
CA PHE A 303 7.50 -5.39 2.76
C PHE A 303 8.57 -6.37 2.31
N HIS A 304 9.16 -7.07 3.26
CA HIS A 304 10.07 -8.18 3.03
C HIS A 304 9.38 -9.47 3.44
N PHE A 305 9.14 -10.34 2.50
CA PHE A 305 8.47 -11.61 2.65
C PHE A 305 9.41 -12.75 2.27
N ASN A 306 10.41 -13.00 3.12
CA ASN A 306 11.43 -14.02 2.96
C ASN A 306 12.27 -13.83 1.66
N ASP A 307 11.83 -14.38 0.55
CA ASP A 307 12.55 -14.39 -0.74
C ASP A 307 12.04 -13.38 -1.76
N TRP A 308 11.02 -12.57 -1.42
CA TRP A 308 10.48 -11.54 -2.29
C TRP A 308 10.05 -10.29 -1.53
N GLN A 309 9.90 -9.16 -2.23
CA GLN A 309 9.60 -7.88 -1.61
C GLN A 309 8.54 -7.11 -2.41
N ILE A 310 7.76 -6.29 -1.68
CA ILE A 310 6.91 -5.22 -2.22
C ILE A 310 7.54 -3.89 -1.86
N ILE A 311 7.70 -3.01 -2.86
CA ILE A 311 8.24 -1.66 -2.71
C ILE A 311 7.26 -0.69 -3.35
N GLY A 312 6.44 -0.06 -2.52
CA GLY A 312 5.33 0.78 -2.96
C GLY A 312 5.54 2.26 -2.70
N SER A 313 5.02 3.08 -3.60
CA SER A 313 4.91 4.52 -3.48
C SER A 313 3.52 4.96 -3.98
N SER A 314 2.48 4.45 -3.32
CA SER A 314 1.10 4.71 -3.74
C SER A 314 0.65 6.11 -3.35
N PRO A 315 0.07 6.87 -4.29
CA PRO A 315 -0.53 8.16 -3.98
C PRO A 315 -1.96 8.02 -3.44
N GLU A 316 -2.58 6.84 -3.56
CA GLU A 316 -4.04 6.70 -3.44
C GLU A 316 -4.44 5.69 -2.36
N VAL A 317 -5.34 6.14 -1.48
CA VAL A 317 -5.97 5.26 -0.50
C VAL A 317 -6.87 4.24 -1.19
N MET A 318 -6.80 2.97 -0.75
CA MET A 318 -7.79 1.97 -1.14
C MET A 318 -9.07 2.16 -0.33
N VAL A 319 -9.00 1.98 0.99
CA VAL A 319 -10.04 2.32 1.95
C VAL A 319 -9.43 2.60 3.33
N LYS A 320 -10.13 3.42 4.11
CA LYS A 320 -9.88 3.56 5.54
C LYS A 320 -11.15 3.24 6.34
N ALA A 321 -10.97 2.56 7.45
CA ALA A 321 -11.97 2.40 8.50
C ALA A 321 -11.34 2.90 9.80
N GLU A 322 -11.80 4.02 10.30
CA GLU A 322 -11.23 4.66 11.49
C GLU A 322 -12.32 4.98 12.51
N ARG A 323 -11.97 4.95 13.79
CA ARG A 323 -12.93 5.28 14.84
C ARG A 323 -13.19 6.77 14.87
N GLY A 324 -14.43 7.16 14.57
CA GLY A 324 -14.87 8.55 14.60
C GLY A 324 -15.00 9.09 16.04
N LYS A 325 -15.16 10.41 16.16
CA LYS A 325 -15.31 11.11 17.44
C LYS A 325 -16.53 10.64 18.26
N THR A 326 -17.55 10.11 17.61
CA THR A 326 -18.76 9.55 18.23
C THR A 326 -18.60 8.11 18.70
N GLY A 327 -17.44 7.48 18.43
CA GLY A 327 -17.19 6.07 18.70
C GLY A 327 -17.65 5.12 17.59
N ALA A 328 -18.40 5.60 16.59
CA ALA A 328 -18.75 4.83 15.40
C ALA A 328 -17.53 4.68 14.46
N THR A 329 -17.46 3.59 13.71
CA THR A 329 -16.45 3.42 12.67
C THR A 329 -16.86 4.20 11.42
N VAL A 330 -15.99 5.05 10.93
CA VAL A 330 -16.16 5.85 9.72
C VAL A 330 -15.35 5.23 8.60
N ALA A 331 -16.03 4.87 7.52
CA ALA A 331 -15.41 4.46 6.26
C ALA A 331 -15.07 5.69 5.42
N THR A 332 -13.89 5.67 4.80
CA THR A 332 -13.41 6.78 3.96
C THR A 332 -12.83 6.25 2.66
N LEU A 333 -13.23 6.86 1.55
CA LEU A 333 -12.61 6.73 0.24
C LEU A 333 -12.17 8.11 -0.23
N ARG A 334 -11.07 8.14 -0.98
CA ARG A 334 -10.49 9.39 -1.48
C ARG A 334 -10.18 9.31 -2.96
N PRO A 335 -11.20 9.38 -3.84
CA PRO A 335 -11.01 9.37 -5.28
C PRO A 335 -10.08 10.48 -5.72
N ILE A 336 -9.08 10.14 -6.53
CA ILE A 336 -8.11 11.05 -7.14
C ILE A 336 -8.20 10.87 -8.65
N ALA A 337 -8.42 11.96 -9.40
CA ALA A 337 -8.42 11.97 -10.84
C ALA A 337 -7.88 13.29 -11.39
N GLY A 338 -7.56 13.29 -12.65
CA GLY A 338 -6.99 14.45 -13.32
C GLY A 338 -5.58 14.78 -12.85
N THR A 339 -4.76 15.27 -13.75
CA THR A 339 -3.36 15.61 -13.41
C THR A 339 -2.92 16.84 -14.21
N ARG A 340 -2.28 17.79 -13.52
CA ARG A 340 -1.50 18.86 -14.15
C ARG A 340 -0.13 18.95 -13.47
N PRO A 341 0.92 19.36 -14.21
CA PRO A 341 2.21 19.64 -13.60
C PRO A 341 2.11 20.85 -12.66
N ARG A 342 3.09 20.98 -11.76
CA ARG A 342 3.25 22.20 -10.95
C ARG A 342 3.71 23.37 -11.81
N GLY A 343 3.16 24.54 -11.54
CA GLY A 343 3.58 25.80 -12.15
C GLY A 343 4.96 26.24 -11.64
N LYS A 344 5.72 26.94 -12.50
CA LYS A 344 7.03 27.52 -12.14
C LYS A 344 6.88 28.76 -11.25
N THR A 345 5.72 29.38 -11.27
CA THR A 345 5.35 30.53 -10.45
C THR A 345 4.01 30.28 -9.76
N PRO A 346 3.70 30.97 -8.65
CA PRO A 346 2.37 30.85 -8.01
C PRO A 346 1.20 31.16 -8.96
N GLN A 347 1.39 32.10 -9.89
CA GLN A 347 0.36 32.48 -10.88
C GLN A 347 0.14 31.37 -11.91
N GLU A 348 1.23 30.78 -12.43
CA GLU A 348 1.16 29.63 -13.35
C GLU A 348 0.54 28.41 -12.66
N ASP A 349 0.91 28.16 -11.39
CA ASP A 349 0.36 27.05 -10.60
C ASP A 349 -1.16 27.21 -10.38
N ALA A 350 -1.63 28.44 -10.11
CA ALA A 350 -3.05 28.74 -10.00
C ALA A 350 -3.77 28.56 -11.34
N ALA A 351 -3.19 29.04 -12.45
CA ALA A 351 -3.78 28.89 -13.79
C ALA A 351 -3.90 27.41 -14.21
N LEU A 352 -2.92 26.57 -13.87
CA LEU A 352 -2.97 25.12 -14.12
C LEU A 352 -4.04 24.43 -13.26
N ALA A 353 -4.24 24.88 -12.03
CA ALA A 353 -5.30 24.38 -11.17
C ALA A 353 -6.69 24.74 -11.72
N ASP A 354 -6.86 25.97 -12.19
CA ASP A 354 -8.11 26.44 -12.83
C ASP A 354 -8.36 25.69 -14.15
N ASP A 355 -7.32 25.48 -14.97
CA ASP A 355 -7.41 24.68 -16.20
C ASP A 355 -7.87 23.25 -15.88
N LEU A 356 -7.31 22.62 -14.85
CA LEU A 356 -7.70 21.28 -14.44
C LEU A 356 -9.16 21.19 -13.98
N LEU A 357 -9.64 22.15 -13.18
CA LEU A 357 -11.03 22.20 -12.70
C LEU A 357 -12.04 22.56 -13.79
N ASN A 358 -11.61 23.18 -14.87
CA ASN A 358 -12.46 23.52 -16.01
C ASN A 358 -12.36 22.53 -17.17
N ASP A 359 -11.53 21.49 -17.06
CA ASP A 359 -11.43 20.44 -18.08
C ASP A 359 -12.65 19.49 -17.96
N PRO A 360 -13.60 19.50 -18.93
CA PRO A 360 -14.84 18.75 -18.81
C PRO A 360 -14.62 17.23 -18.79
N LYS A 361 -13.53 16.74 -19.38
CA LYS A 361 -13.19 15.32 -19.39
C LYS A 361 -12.71 14.87 -18.00
N GLU A 362 -11.76 15.60 -17.42
CA GLU A 362 -11.19 15.31 -16.10
C GLU A 362 -12.26 15.40 -15.00
N VAL A 363 -13.13 16.42 -15.08
CA VAL A 363 -14.25 16.60 -14.17
C VAL A 363 -15.26 15.44 -14.30
N ALA A 364 -15.64 15.04 -15.51
CA ALA A 364 -16.58 13.93 -15.72
C ALA A 364 -16.02 12.61 -15.21
N GLU A 365 -14.74 12.32 -15.45
CA GLU A 365 -14.06 11.15 -14.89
C GLU A 365 -14.04 11.18 -13.38
N HIS A 366 -13.70 12.32 -12.78
CA HIS A 366 -13.66 12.47 -11.34
C HIS A 366 -15.03 12.25 -10.68
N ILE A 367 -16.09 12.83 -11.23
CA ILE A 367 -17.47 12.64 -10.73
C ILE A 367 -17.90 11.17 -10.82
N MET A 368 -17.54 10.49 -11.92
CA MET A 368 -17.80 9.06 -12.07
C MET A 368 -17.11 8.24 -10.96
N LEU A 369 -15.86 8.54 -10.61
CA LEU A 369 -15.14 7.87 -9.51
C LEU A 369 -15.74 8.19 -8.14
N VAL A 370 -16.20 9.42 -7.92
CA VAL A 370 -16.92 9.80 -6.69
C VAL A 370 -18.22 9.01 -6.56
N ASP A 371 -19.02 8.91 -7.63
CA ASP A 371 -20.27 8.15 -7.61
C ASP A 371 -20.04 6.65 -7.42
N LEU A 372 -18.98 6.09 -8.02
CA LEU A 372 -18.56 4.72 -7.76
C LEU A 372 -18.21 4.52 -6.28
N GLY A 373 -17.43 5.42 -5.69
CA GLY A 373 -17.08 5.38 -4.27
C GLY A 373 -18.31 5.50 -3.35
N ARG A 374 -19.27 6.35 -3.69
CA ARG A 374 -20.55 6.45 -2.96
C ARG A 374 -21.34 5.14 -3.02
N ASN A 375 -21.40 4.51 -4.18
CA ASN A 375 -22.05 3.22 -4.37
C ASN A 375 -21.35 2.11 -3.55
N ASP A 376 -20.02 2.06 -3.59
CA ASP A 376 -19.23 1.09 -2.84
C ASP A 376 -19.44 1.22 -1.32
N LEU A 377 -19.34 2.45 -0.76
CA LEU A 377 -19.62 2.70 0.65
C LEU A 377 -21.09 2.44 1.01
N GLY A 378 -22.03 2.71 0.10
CA GLY A 378 -23.46 2.45 0.32
C GLY A 378 -23.80 1.00 0.63
N ARG A 379 -22.93 0.05 0.26
CA ARG A 379 -23.10 -1.38 0.52
C ARG A 379 -22.82 -1.80 1.96
N VAL A 380 -22.04 -1.02 2.71
CA VAL A 380 -21.55 -1.36 4.05
C VAL A 380 -21.81 -0.28 5.11
N CYS A 381 -22.21 0.91 4.69
CA CYS A 381 -22.52 2.01 5.59
C CYS A 381 -24.01 2.08 5.93
N LYS A 382 -24.34 2.69 7.04
CA LYS A 382 -25.72 2.99 7.45
C LYS A 382 -26.40 3.85 6.39
N SER A 383 -27.66 3.53 6.09
CA SER A 383 -28.45 4.30 5.12
C SER A 383 -28.49 5.79 5.48
N GLY A 384 -28.27 6.65 4.48
CA GLY A 384 -28.29 8.11 4.63
C GLY A 384 -27.04 8.73 5.26
N THR A 385 -26.00 7.94 5.60
CA THR A 385 -24.75 8.48 6.18
C THR A 385 -23.65 8.71 5.16
N VAL A 386 -23.75 8.10 3.97
CA VAL A 386 -22.76 8.30 2.91
C VAL A 386 -22.89 9.69 2.33
N LYS A 387 -21.81 10.46 2.39
CA LYS A 387 -21.74 11.84 1.90
C LYS A 387 -20.36 12.14 1.29
N VAL A 388 -20.34 13.12 0.43
CA VAL A 388 -19.11 13.76 -0.06
C VAL A 388 -18.92 15.01 0.80
N ASP A 389 -17.93 15.01 1.69
CA ASP A 389 -17.67 16.14 2.59
C ASP A 389 -16.61 17.11 2.05
N GLU A 390 -15.78 16.63 1.12
CA GLU A 390 -14.90 17.46 0.29
C GLU A 390 -15.09 17.07 -1.17
N LEU A 391 -15.43 18.04 -2.03
CA LEU A 391 -15.67 17.78 -3.45
C LEU A 391 -14.74 18.63 -4.31
N MET A 392 -13.97 17.95 -5.19
CA MET A 392 -13.15 18.56 -6.24
C MET A 392 -12.13 19.59 -5.72
N LEU A 393 -11.42 19.26 -4.64
CA LEU A 393 -10.32 20.07 -4.14
C LEU A 393 -9.06 19.82 -4.98
N ILE A 394 -8.26 20.87 -5.19
CA ILE A 394 -6.93 20.72 -5.79
C ILE A 394 -5.90 20.40 -4.70
N GLU A 395 -5.36 19.20 -4.74
CA GLU A 395 -4.20 18.83 -3.95
C GLU A 395 -2.91 18.96 -4.75
N ARG A 396 -1.94 19.62 -4.12
CA ARG A 396 -0.64 19.92 -4.69
C ARG A 396 0.43 19.04 -4.08
N TYR A 397 1.05 18.23 -4.93
CA TYR A 397 2.21 17.41 -4.58
C TYR A 397 3.50 18.05 -5.11
N SER A 398 4.65 17.44 -4.89
CA SER A 398 5.95 18.00 -5.29
C SER A 398 6.05 18.31 -6.79
N HIS A 399 5.49 17.46 -7.65
CA HIS A 399 5.65 17.56 -9.10
C HIS A 399 4.34 17.74 -9.89
N VAL A 400 3.23 17.37 -9.28
CA VAL A 400 1.91 17.38 -9.91
C VAL A 400 0.83 17.91 -8.97
N MET A 401 -0.33 18.24 -9.52
CA MET A 401 -1.56 18.50 -8.78
C MET A 401 -2.68 17.62 -9.32
N HIS A 402 -3.63 17.29 -8.46
CA HIS A 402 -4.78 16.43 -8.78
C HIS A 402 -6.08 17.02 -8.26
N ILE A 403 -7.20 16.62 -8.87
CA ILE A 403 -8.53 16.79 -8.30
C ILE A 403 -8.77 15.65 -7.30
N VAL A 404 -9.14 16.00 -6.09
CA VAL A 404 -9.39 15.05 -4.99
C VAL A 404 -10.76 15.34 -4.39
N SER A 405 -11.49 14.28 -4.05
CA SER A 405 -12.72 14.36 -3.27
C SER A 405 -12.64 13.41 -2.09
N ASN A 406 -13.43 13.67 -1.05
CA ASN A 406 -13.51 12.79 0.12
C ASN A 406 -14.93 12.27 0.27
N VAL A 407 -15.09 10.95 0.27
CA VAL A 407 -16.36 10.25 0.44
C VAL A 407 -16.32 9.50 1.76
N VAL A 408 -17.25 9.80 2.66
CA VAL A 408 -17.30 9.19 3.99
C VAL A 408 -18.66 8.59 4.27
N GLY A 409 -18.70 7.59 5.16
CA GLY A 409 -19.92 7.00 5.65
C GLY A 409 -19.73 6.34 7.01
N GLU A 410 -20.75 6.32 7.84
CA GLU A 410 -20.74 5.59 9.10
C GLU A 410 -21.03 4.11 8.81
N MET A 411 -20.11 3.22 9.14
CA MET A 411 -20.28 1.79 8.93
C MET A 411 -21.44 1.23 9.73
N ALA A 412 -22.20 0.32 9.13
CA ALA A 412 -23.21 -0.45 9.85
C ALA A 412 -22.50 -1.38 10.86
N ILE A 413 -23.14 -1.61 12.02
CA ILE A 413 -22.50 -2.28 13.16
C ILE A 413 -22.17 -3.74 12.89
N GLU A 414 -22.89 -4.36 11.96
CA GLU A 414 -22.70 -5.73 11.50
C GLU A 414 -21.52 -5.90 10.56
N ASN A 415 -21.01 -4.80 9.98
CA ASN A 415 -19.93 -4.83 8.99
C ASN A 415 -18.57 -4.56 9.65
N THR A 416 -17.59 -5.32 9.20
CA THR A 416 -16.18 -5.18 9.58
C THR A 416 -15.42 -4.33 8.55
N ALA A 417 -14.21 -3.89 8.87
CA ALA A 417 -13.34 -3.23 7.90
C ALA A 417 -12.92 -4.15 6.73
N TRP A 418 -12.99 -5.46 6.91
CA TRP A 418 -12.82 -6.42 5.80
C TRP A 418 -14.01 -6.42 4.85
N ASP A 419 -15.24 -6.26 5.35
CA ASP A 419 -16.43 -6.10 4.50
C ASP A 419 -16.37 -4.79 3.73
N LEU A 420 -15.85 -3.72 4.35
CA LEU A 420 -15.57 -2.46 3.65
C LEU A 420 -14.55 -2.67 2.53
N LEU A 421 -13.44 -3.36 2.81
CA LEU A 421 -12.44 -3.63 1.77
C LEU A 421 -13.08 -4.42 0.62
N LYS A 422 -13.81 -5.50 0.89
CA LYS A 422 -14.49 -6.30 -0.13
C LYS A 422 -15.47 -5.47 -0.97
N ALA A 423 -16.24 -4.58 -0.34
CA ALA A 423 -17.21 -3.73 -1.04
C ALA A 423 -16.55 -2.77 -2.04
N CYS A 424 -15.33 -2.30 -1.72
CA CYS A 424 -14.61 -1.32 -2.55
C CYS A 424 -13.60 -1.96 -3.51
N PHE A 425 -13.24 -3.24 -3.30
CA PHE A 425 -12.17 -3.91 -4.05
C PHE A 425 -12.60 -4.44 -5.43
N PRO A 426 -11.72 -4.35 -6.44
CA PRO A 426 -10.59 -3.43 -6.50
C PRO A 426 -11.07 -1.99 -6.72
N ALA A 427 -10.18 -1.01 -6.52
CA ALA A 427 -10.52 0.39 -6.74
C ALA A 427 -10.97 0.65 -8.18
N GLY A 428 -11.88 1.61 -8.36
CA GLY A 428 -12.37 2.01 -9.67
C GLY A 428 -11.27 2.54 -10.59
N THR A 429 -10.31 3.25 -10.02
CA THR A 429 -9.15 3.84 -10.70
C THR A 429 -8.18 2.81 -11.32
N VAL A 430 -8.32 1.53 -10.98
CA VAL A 430 -7.53 0.42 -11.54
C VAL A 430 -8.38 -0.68 -12.18
N SER A 431 -9.70 -0.52 -12.22
CA SER A 431 -10.64 -1.48 -12.84
C SER A 431 -11.47 -0.85 -13.94
N GLY A 432 -12.49 -0.09 -13.60
CA GLY A 432 -13.37 0.59 -14.54
C GLY A 432 -14.82 0.63 -14.08
N ALA A 433 -15.70 1.08 -14.97
CA ALA A 433 -17.13 1.26 -14.70
C ALA A 433 -18.01 0.77 -15.87
N PRO A 434 -19.03 -0.07 -15.64
CA PRO A 434 -19.34 -0.81 -14.41
C PRO A 434 -18.24 -1.80 -14.01
N LYS A 435 -17.90 -1.85 -12.71
CA LYS A 435 -16.70 -2.52 -12.16
C LYS A 435 -16.56 -3.99 -12.62
N ILE A 436 -17.61 -4.79 -12.49
CA ILE A 436 -17.53 -6.23 -12.75
C ILE A 436 -17.30 -6.50 -14.24
N ARG A 437 -18.06 -5.83 -15.12
CA ARG A 437 -17.86 -6.00 -16.57
C ARG A 437 -16.49 -5.51 -17.03
N ALA A 438 -16.00 -4.42 -16.46
CA ALA A 438 -14.65 -3.97 -16.73
C ALA A 438 -13.59 -5.02 -16.36
N MET A 439 -13.75 -5.70 -15.22
CA MET A 439 -12.83 -6.77 -14.82
C MET A 439 -12.90 -8.02 -15.72
N GLU A 440 -14.09 -8.39 -16.21
CA GLU A 440 -14.23 -9.45 -17.22
C GLU A 440 -13.45 -9.10 -18.50
N ILE A 441 -13.55 -7.85 -18.97
CA ILE A 441 -12.82 -7.34 -20.14
C ILE A 441 -11.31 -7.27 -19.88
N ILE A 442 -10.88 -6.88 -18.67
CA ILE A 442 -9.46 -6.92 -18.27
C ILE A 442 -8.92 -8.35 -18.42
N TYR A 443 -9.63 -9.35 -17.92
CA TYR A 443 -9.24 -10.74 -18.07
C TYR A 443 -9.11 -11.17 -19.54
N GLU A 444 -10.03 -10.73 -20.40
CA GLU A 444 -10.01 -11.06 -21.83
C GLU A 444 -8.82 -10.42 -22.58
N LEU A 445 -8.40 -9.21 -22.17
CA LEU A 445 -7.42 -8.41 -22.89
C LEU A 445 -6.01 -8.45 -22.31
N GLU A 446 -5.87 -8.68 -21.01
CA GLU A 446 -4.56 -8.90 -20.37
C GLU A 446 -4.22 -10.38 -20.39
N ASN A 447 -2.96 -10.71 -20.67
CA ASN A 447 -2.49 -12.09 -20.82
C ASN A 447 -1.74 -12.62 -19.58
N CYS A 448 -1.83 -11.92 -18.46
CA CYS A 448 -1.13 -12.27 -17.24
C CYS A 448 -1.97 -11.95 -15.98
N ARG A 449 -1.59 -12.56 -14.87
CA ARG A 449 -2.09 -12.20 -13.55
C ARG A 449 -1.56 -10.80 -13.17
N ARG A 450 -2.40 -10.02 -12.50
CA ARG A 450 -1.99 -8.72 -11.96
C ARG A 450 -1.18 -8.85 -10.66
N GLY A 451 -1.43 -9.91 -9.88
CA GLY A 451 -0.75 -10.16 -8.62
C GLY A 451 -0.91 -9.01 -7.63
N VAL A 452 0.20 -8.41 -7.22
CA VAL A 452 0.20 -7.27 -6.29
C VAL A 452 -0.44 -6.02 -6.91
N TYR A 453 -0.21 -5.78 -8.20
CA TYR A 453 -0.77 -4.63 -8.90
C TYR A 453 -2.29 -4.60 -8.87
N SER A 454 -2.88 -3.44 -8.64
CA SER A 454 -4.33 -3.24 -8.45
C SER A 454 -4.93 -3.89 -7.19
N GLY A 455 -4.10 -4.50 -6.35
CA GLY A 455 -4.48 -4.97 -5.03
C GLY A 455 -4.45 -3.85 -3.99
N ALA A 456 -4.29 -4.23 -2.72
CA ALA A 456 -4.22 -3.31 -1.59
C ALA A 456 -3.13 -3.74 -0.61
N TYR A 457 -2.41 -2.78 -0.02
CA TYR A 457 -1.48 -3.04 1.08
C TYR A 457 -1.68 -2.03 2.21
N GLY A 458 -1.32 -2.42 3.41
CA GLY A 458 -1.47 -1.56 4.57
C GLY A 458 -1.49 -2.31 5.89
N TYR A 459 -2.29 -1.81 6.83
CA TYR A 459 -2.45 -2.46 8.13
C TYR A 459 -3.92 -2.51 8.58
N TYR A 460 -4.21 -3.53 9.37
CA TYR A 460 -5.45 -3.70 10.11
C TYR A 460 -5.10 -3.89 11.58
N ASP A 461 -5.52 -2.98 12.45
CA ASP A 461 -5.16 -3.02 13.85
C ASP A 461 -6.11 -3.87 14.70
N PHE A 462 -5.71 -4.15 15.95
CA PHE A 462 -6.52 -4.91 16.88
C PHE A 462 -7.82 -4.20 17.30
N GLU A 463 -7.99 -2.93 16.99
CA GLU A 463 -9.21 -2.18 17.24
C GLU A 463 -10.23 -2.29 16.09
N GLY A 464 -9.86 -3.03 15.04
CA GLY A 464 -10.69 -3.18 13.84
C GLY A 464 -10.58 -2.02 12.86
N GLN A 465 -9.58 -1.14 13.03
CA GLN A 465 -9.30 -0.07 12.09
C GLN A 465 -8.47 -0.61 10.92
N LEU A 466 -8.75 -0.13 9.72
CA LEU A 466 -8.04 -0.46 8.49
C LEU A 466 -7.51 0.80 7.84
N ASN A 467 -6.25 0.79 7.46
CA ASN A 467 -5.67 1.82 6.60
C ASN A 467 -4.91 1.13 5.47
N SER A 468 -5.41 1.29 4.26
CA SER A 468 -4.86 0.61 3.09
C SER A 468 -4.75 1.52 1.88
N ALA A 469 -3.72 1.30 1.08
CA ALA A 469 -3.47 1.97 -0.18
C ALA A 469 -3.67 1.01 -1.35
N ILE A 470 -4.03 1.55 -2.52
CA ILE A 470 -4.06 0.78 -3.77
C ILE A 470 -2.62 0.42 -4.14
N ALA A 471 -2.37 -0.82 -4.50
CA ALA A 471 -1.05 -1.26 -4.94
C ALA A 471 -0.77 -0.80 -6.39
N ILE A 472 -0.48 0.48 -6.53
CA ILE A 472 0.00 1.15 -7.76
C ILE A 472 1.33 1.84 -7.46
N ARG A 473 2.07 2.22 -8.50
CA ARG A 473 3.42 2.77 -8.32
C ARG A 473 4.27 1.87 -7.41
N THR A 474 4.19 0.57 -7.67
CA THR A 474 4.73 -0.49 -6.81
C THR A 474 5.62 -1.41 -7.64
N MET A 475 6.80 -1.71 -7.09
CA MET A 475 7.71 -2.73 -7.58
C MET A 475 7.50 -4.02 -6.79
N VAL A 476 7.64 -5.14 -7.47
CA VAL A 476 7.76 -6.47 -6.86
C VAL A 476 9.14 -7.01 -7.21
N VAL A 477 9.90 -7.40 -6.20
CA VAL A 477 11.22 -7.99 -6.37
C VAL A 477 11.15 -9.47 -6.04
N HIS A 478 11.47 -10.32 -6.98
CA HIS A 478 11.50 -11.77 -6.81
C HIS A 478 12.50 -12.40 -7.76
N ASN A 479 13.32 -13.35 -7.29
CA ASN A 479 14.30 -14.07 -8.12
C ASN A 479 15.20 -13.13 -8.95
N HIS A 480 15.78 -12.10 -8.32
CA HIS A 480 16.62 -11.08 -8.96
C HIS A 480 15.93 -10.36 -10.14
N THR A 481 14.64 -10.29 -10.12
CA THR A 481 13.84 -9.59 -11.12
C THR A 481 12.96 -8.56 -10.41
N VAL A 482 13.01 -7.33 -10.88
CA VAL A 482 12.07 -6.29 -10.47
C VAL A 482 10.97 -6.21 -11.52
N THR A 483 9.73 -6.29 -11.07
CA THR A 483 8.54 -6.15 -11.89
C THR A 483 7.77 -4.89 -11.49
N VAL A 484 7.38 -4.13 -12.49
CA VAL A 484 6.55 -2.91 -12.36
C VAL A 484 5.35 -3.09 -13.27
N GLN A 485 4.14 -2.81 -12.76
CA GLN A 485 2.93 -2.82 -13.60
C GLN A 485 2.25 -1.46 -13.55
N ALA A 486 1.79 -0.99 -14.70
CA ALA A 486 1.11 0.28 -14.84
C ALA A 486 0.02 0.21 -15.91
N GLY A 487 -1.08 0.93 -15.69
CA GLY A 487 -2.24 0.91 -16.56
C GLY A 487 -2.74 2.31 -16.92
N ALA A 488 -3.51 2.38 -18.01
CA ALA A 488 -4.18 3.58 -18.49
C ALA A 488 -5.70 3.37 -18.50
N GLY A 489 -6.43 4.41 -18.13
CA GLY A 489 -7.90 4.43 -18.12
C GLY A 489 -8.46 4.74 -19.51
N LEU A 490 -9.13 3.77 -20.12
CA LEU A 490 -9.62 3.85 -21.49
C LEU A 490 -11.08 4.30 -21.52
N VAL A 491 -11.35 5.33 -22.32
CA VAL A 491 -12.67 5.85 -22.62
C VAL A 491 -12.91 5.91 -24.14
N ALA A 492 -14.10 6.29 -24.56
CA ALA A 492 -14.48 6.29 -25.99
C ALA A 492 -13.50 7.06 -26.89
N ASP A 493 -12.98 8.18 -26.39
CA ASP A 493 -12.09 9.07 -27.15
C ASP A 493 -10.60 8.75 -26.97
N SER A 494 -10.23 7.71 -26.19
CA SER A 494 -8.84 7.31 -25.97
C SER A 494 -8.11 7.04 -27.28
N ASP A 495 -6.88 7.54 -27.37
CA ASP A 495 -5.96 7.27 -28.46
C ASP A 495 -5.00 6.14 -28.07
N PRO A 496 -4.93 5.02 -28.81
CA PRO A 496 -4.16 3.85 -28.42
C PRO A 496 -2.67 4.14 -28.14
N GLU A 497 -2.06 5.05 -28.92
CA GLU A 497 -0.66 5.39 -28.76
C GLU A 497 -0.43 6.23 -27.50
N LYS A 498 -1.31 7.18 -27.24
CA LYS A 498 -1.24 8.00 -26.03
C LYS A 498 -1.44 7.18 -24.76
N GLU A 499 -2.37 6.21 -24.79
CA GLU A 499 -2.62 5.33 -23.66
C GLU A 499 -1.43 4.39 -23.40
N TYR A 500 -0.78 3.89 -24.46
CA TYR A 500 0.47 3.14 -24.32
C TYR A 500 1.56 3.98 -23.67
N GLU A 501 1.78 5.20 -24.16
CA GLU A 501 2.75 6.16 -23.58
C GLU A 501 2.39 6.52 -22.13
N GLU A 502 1.11 6.63 -21.80
CA GLU A 502 0.65 6.90 -20.43
C GLU A 502 1.10 5.79 -19.46
N THR A 503 0.98 4.51 -19.85
CA THR A 503 1.46 3.40 -19.00
C THR A 503 2.95 3.49 -18.75
N LEU A 504 3.75 3.82 -19.76
CA LEU A 504 5.20 4.02 -19.62
C LEU A 504 5.51 5.24 -18.72
N ASN A 505 4.78 6.33 -18.88
CA ASN A 505 4.93 7.52 -18.03
C ASN A 505 4.62 7.23 -16.56
N LYS A 506 3.60 6.42 -16.29
CA LYS A 506 3.25 5.97 -14.93
C LYS A 506 4.32 5.04 -14.32
N ALA A 507 5.00 4.25 -15.13
CA ALA A 507 6.10 3.38 -14.69
C ALA A 507 7.44 4.13 -14.53
N ARG A 508 7.60 5.27 -15.18
CA ARG A 508 8.88 5.99 -15.32
C ARG A 508 9.59 6.24 -14.00
N GLY A 509 8.88 6.75 -12.98
CA GLY A 509 9.50 7.03 -11.68
C GLY A 509 10.08 5.79 -11.00
N LEU A 510 9.44 4.63 -11.19
CA LEU A 510 9.90 3.35 -10.67
C LEU A 510 11.13 2.84 -11.43
N LEU A 511 11.09 2.88 -12.76
CA LEU A 511 12.22 2.49 -13.60
C LEU A 511 13.44 3.40 -13.36
N GLU A 512 13.21 4.69 -13.16
CA GLU A 512 14.26 5.64 -12.81
C GLU A 512 14.89 5.34 -11.45
N ALA A 513 14.07 4.95 -10.46
CA ALA A 513 14.56 4.56 -9.14
C ALA A 513 15.49 3.33 -9.22
N ILE A 514 15.19 2.38 -10.12
CA ILE A 514 16.03 1.23 -10.36
C ILE A 514 17.34 1.66 -11.07
N ARG A 515 17.21 2.47 -12.12
CA ARG A 515 18.35 2.96 -12.92
C ARG A 515 19.39 3.71 -12.08
N CYS A 516 18.94 4.51 -11.13
CA CYS A 516 19.82 5.29 -10.25
C CYS A 516 20.71 4.43 -9.31
N LEU A 517 20.43 3.13 -9.21
CA LEU A 517 21.20 2.16 -8.42
C LEU A 517 22.04 1.22 -9.28
N HIS A 518 21.88 1.25 -10.60
CA HIS A 518 22.80 0.57 -11.52
C HIS A 518 24.06 1.45 -11.68
N SER A 519 25.16 1.02 -11.10
CA SER A 519 26.48 1.53 -11.47
C SER A 519 26.85 0.90 -12.83
N ASP A 520 27.21 1.71 -13.81
CA ASP A 520 27.75 1.28 -15.09
C ASP A 520 29.03 0.44 -14.90
#